data_a998acd71cbd8acf07b8ef214927cc23
#
_entry.id   a998acd71cbd8acf07b8ef214927cc23
#
_cell.length_a   1.000
_cell.length_b   1.000
_cell.length_c   1.000
_cell.angle_alpha   90.00
_cell.angle_beta   90.00
_cell.angle_gamma   90.00
#
_symmetry.space_group_name_H-M   'P 1'
#
loop_
_entity.id
_entity.type
_entity.pdbx_description
1 polymer ?
#
loop_
_entity_poly.entity_id
_entity_poly.type
_entity_poly.pdbx_seq_one_letter_code
_entity_poly.pdbx_strand_id
1 'polypeptide(L)'
;MPGVLQLEAMAQVASILMLRRPENQGKIGYFMSANEVKFRKPVVPGDTLFVEAEILKVKRSIGVARGRCIVNNEVVSEGELMFSLLDR
;
A
#
# COMPACT_ATOMS: atom_id res chain seq x y z
N MET A 1 -1.16 -9.31 14.81
CA MET A 1 -1.97 -8.54 13.85
C MET A 1 -2.25 -9.42 12.64
N PRO A 2 -3.50 -9.59 12.25
CA PRO A 2 -3.80 -10.37 11.06
C PRO A 2 -3.18 -9.77 9.80
N GLY A 3 -2.76 -10.63 8.88
CA GLY A 3 -2.12 -10.20 7.64
C GLY A 3 -3.00 -9.30 6.77
N VAL A 4 -4.32 -9.52 6.79
CA VAL A 4 -5.24 -8.70 6.00
C VAL A 4 -5.24 -7.25 6.47
N LEU A 5 -5.04 -6.99 7.77
CA LEU A 5 -4.97 -5.63 8.30
C LEU A 5 -3.67 -4.95 7.89
N GLN A 6 -2.58 -5.71 7.78
CA GLN A 6 -1.32 -5.18 7.29
C GLN A 6 -1.44 -4.78 5.82
N LEU A 7 -2.09 -5.60 5.03
CA LEU A 7 -2.32 -5.31 3.62
C LEU A 7 -3.20 -4.07 3.44
N GLU A 8 -4.25 -3.95 4.26
CA GLU A 8 -5.11 -2.77 4.23
C GLU A 8 -4.32 -1.50 4.58
N ALA A 9 -3.45 -1.56 5.59
CA ALA A 9 -2.62 -0.42 5.96
C ALA A 9 -1.70 0.01 4.81
N MET A 10 -1.08 -0.95 4.12
CA MET A 10 -0.27 -0.67 2.93
C MET A 10 -1.11 0.02 1.85
N ALA A 11 -2.32 -0.48 1.61
CA ALA A 11 -3.20 0.06 0.59
C ALA A 11 -3.59 1.50 0.90
N GLN A 12 -3.88 1.81 2.16
CA GLN A 12 -4.24 3.15 2.56
C GLN A 12 -3.08 4.14 2.37
N VAL A 13 -1.89 3.76 2.78
CA VAL A 13 -0.71 4.62 2.62
C VAL A 13 -0.41 4.86 1.14
N ALA A 14 -0.43 3.80 0.34
CA ALA A 14 -0.19 3.90 -1.09
C ALA A 14 -1.23 4.78 -1.78
N SER A 15 -2.49 4.65 -1.40
CA SER A 15 -3.58 5.46 -1.94
C SER A 15 -3.38 6.94 -1.65
N ILE A 16 -3.01 7.28 -0.41
CA ILE A 16 -2.75 8.66 -0.03
C ILE A 16 -1.61 9.25 -0.88
N LEU A 17 -0.51 8.51 -1.02
CA LEU A 17 0.62 8.96 -1.82
C LEU A 17 0.25 9.20 -3.27
N MET A 18 -0.55 8.30 -3.85
CA MET A 18 -1.01 8.44 -5.22
C MET A 18 -1.90 9.65 -5.43
N LEU A 19 -2.87 9.85 -4.53
CA LEU A 19 -3.84 10.93 -4.65
C LEU A 19 -3.26 12.30 -4.36
N ARG A 20 -2.10 12.37 -3.71
CA ARG A 20 -1.42 13.63 -3.45
C ARG A 20 -0.65 14.15 -4.67
N ARG A 21 -0.46 13.35 -5.69
CA ARG A 21 0.24 13.79 -6.89
C ARG A 21 -0.61 14.82 -7.65
N PRO A 22 0.00 15.89 -8.19
CA PRO A 22 -0.78 16.94 -8.87
C PRO A 22 -1.65 16.43 -10.00
N GLU A 23 -1.16 15.47 -10.78
CA GLU A 23 -1.91 14.90 -11.89
C GLU A 23 -3.14 14.10 -11.46
N ASN A 24 -3.22 13.74 -10.17
CA ASN A 24 -4.32 12.95 -9.64
C ASN A 24 -5.31 13.76 -8.80
N GLN A 25 -5.20 15.09 -8.83
CA GLN A 25 -6.12 15.94 -8.07
C GLN A 25 -7.57 15.75 -8.55
N GLY A 26 -8.49 15.61 -7.60
CA GLY A 26 -9.89 15.38 -7.91
C GLY A 26 -10.24 13.96 -8.29
N LYS A 27 -9.29 13.04 -8.26
CA LYS A 27 -9.55 11.63 -8.56
C LYS A 27 -9.83 10.82 -7.30
N ILE A 28 -10.45 9.66 -7.50
CA ILE A 28 -10.70 8.69 -6.44
C ILE A 28 -9.84 7.47 -6.71
N GLY A 29 -9.11 7.01 -5.69
CA GLY A 29 -8.33 5.79 -5.79
C GLY A 29 -9.18 4.58 -5.41
N TYR A 30 -9.17 3.57 -6.25
CA TYR A 30 -9.91 2.34 -6.04
C TYR A 30 -8.94 1.17 -5.99
N PHE A 31 -8.86 0.48 -4.85
CA PHE A 31 -7.97 -0.66 -4.71
C PHE A 31 -8.49 -1.83 -5.55
N MET A 32 -7.66 -2.35 -6.43
CA MET A 32 -8.04 -3.42 -7.35
C MET A 32 -7.50 -4.78 -6.96
N SER A 33 -6.21 -4.84 -6.66
CA SER A 33 -5.59 -6.14 -6.41
C SER A 33 -4.25 -6.00 -5.67
N ALA A 34 -3.81 -7.10 -5.11
CA ALA A 34 -2.50 -7.22 -4.51
C ALA A 34 -1.82 -8.46 -5.10
N ASN A 35 -0.55 -8.30 -5.48
CA ASN A 35 0.26 -9.37 -6.04
C ASN A 35 1.55 -9.52 -5.24
N GLU A 36 2.12 -10.70 -5.30
CA GLU A 36 3.40 -10.98 -4.63
C GLU A 36 3.39 -10.60 -3.16
N VAL A 37 2.26 -10.86 -2.50
CA VAL A 37 2.11 -10.58 -1.07
C VAL A 37 2.86 -11.63 -0.28
N LYS A 38 3.74 -11.16 0.62
CA LYS A 38 4.54 -12.04 1.46
C LYS A 38 4.41 -11.61 2.90
N PHE A 39 4.11 -12.56 3.77
CA PHE A 39 4.09 -12.36 5.22
C PHE A 39 5.24 -13.16 5.80
N ARG A 40 6.26 -12.46 6.30
CA ARG A 40 7.52 -13.10 6.71
C ARG A 40 7.59 -13.37 8.19
N LYS A 41 7.00 -12.49 9.01
CA LYS A 41 7.02 -12.60 10.46
C LYS A 41 5.69 -12.16 11.05
N PRO A 42 5.26 -12.77 12.15
CA PRO A 42 4.04 -12.31 12.81
C PRO A 42 4.24 -10.95 13.48
N VAL A 43 3.18 -10.17 13.52
CA VAL A 43 3.11 -8.92 14.28
C VAL A 43 2.27 -9.19 15.50
N VAL A 44 2.84 -8.94 16.68
CA VAL A 44 2.18 -9.23 17.95
C VAL A 44 1.84 -7.96 18.70
N PRO A 45 0.91 -8.02 19.67
CA PRO A 45 0.58 -6.85 20.49
C PRO A 45 1.85 -6.26 21.13
N GLY A 46 1.96 -4.94 21.08
CA GLY A 46 3.14 -4.24 21.59
C GLY A 46 4.16 -3.88 20.54
N ASP A 47 4.09 -4.48 19.35
CA ASP A 47 4.95 -4.10 18.23
C ASP A 47 4.54 -2.75 17.68
N THR A 48 5.54 -1.94 17.33
CA THR A 48 5.29 -0.70 16.60
C THR A 48 5.44 -0.99 15.12
N LEU A 49 4.35 -0.79 14.39
CA LEU A 49 4.29 -1.07 12.96
C LEU A 49 4.53 0.21 12.16
N PHE A 50 5.58 0.21 11.34
CA PHE A 50 5.81 1.27 10.37
C PHE A 50 5.33 0.77 9.01
N VAL A 51 4.57 1.60 8.33
CA VAL A 51 4.05 1.27 7.00
C VAL A 51 4.65 2.26 6.01
N GLU A 52 5.28 1.73 4.97
CA GLU A 52 5.79 2.57 3.90
C GLU A 52 5.30 2.07 2.56
N ALA A 53 5.23 2.98 1.61
CA ALA A 53 4.82 2.64 0.27
C ALA A 53 5.65 3.44 -0.74
N GLU A 54 5.88 2.84 -1.90
CA GLU A 54 6.59 3.45 -3.00
C GLU A 54 5.72 3.31 -4.24
N ILE A 55 5.51 4.42 -4.94
CA ILE A 55 4.77 4.39 -6.19
C ILE A 55 5.73 3.95 -7.29
N LEU A 56 5.43 2.81 -7.90
CA LEU A 56 6.27 2.23 -8.94
C LEU A 56 5.91 2.76 -10.31
N LYS A 57 4.60 3.01 -10.54
CA LYS A 57 4.12 3.33 -11.87
C LYS A 57 2.73 3.95 -11.78
N VAL A 58 2.52 5.01 -12.54
CA VAL A 58 1.18 5.55 -12.77
C VAL A 58 1.05 5.75 -14.27
N LYS A 59 0.12 5.04 -14.88
CA LYS A 59 -0.10 5.12 -16.31
C LYS A 59 -1.60 5.13 -16.58
N ARG A 60 -2.05 6.20 -17.24
CA ARG A 60 -3.48 6.43 -17.50
C ARG A 60 -4.25 6.45 -16.19
N SER A 61 -5.15 5.51 -15.98
CA SER A 61 -5.96 5.43 -14.78
C SER A 61 -5.54 4.28 -13.85
N ILE A 62 -4.33 3.73 -14.05
CA ILE A 62 -3.82 2.62 -13.24
C ILE A 62 -2.58 3.08 -12.49
N GLY A 63 -2.57 2.85 -11.18
CA GLY A 63 -1.41 3.09 -10.34
C GLY A 63 -0.93 1.79 -9.71
N VAL A 64 0.39 1.61 -9.66
CA VAL A 64 1.01 0.44 -9.03
C VAL A 64 1.97 0.94 -7.96
N ALA A 65 1.88 0.37 -6.78
CA ALA A 65 2.73 0.72 -5.65
C ALA A 65 3.24 -0.54 -4.96
N ARG A 66 4.38 -0.42 -4.30
CA ARG A 66 4.88 -1.46 -3.41
C ARG A 66 4.72 -0.99 -1.97
N GLY A 67 4.08 -1.82 -1.16
CA GLY A 67 3.89 -1.54 0.26
C GLY A 67 4.72 -2.46 1.12
N ARG A 68 5.15 -1.97 2.29
CA ARG A 68 5.88 -2.76 3.26
C ARG A 68 5.40 -2.41 4.67
N CYS A 69 5.36 -3.41 5.51
CA CYS A 69 5.18 -3.23 6.95
C CYS A 69 6.49 -3.61 7.64
N ILE A 70 6.94 -2.78 8.56
CA ILE A 70 8.25 -2.91 9.20
C ILE A 70 8.09 -2.88 10.70
N VAL A 71 8.72 -3.83 11.38
CA VAL A 71 8.79 -3.89 12.84
C VAL A 71 10.26 -4.09 13.22
N ASN A 72 10.77 -3.26 14.12
CA ASN A 72 12.17 -3.34 14.58
C ASN A 72 13.17 -3.34 13.42
N ASN A 73 12.95 -2.47 12.43
CA ASN A 73 13.79 -2.34 11.25
C ASN A 73 13.83 -3.57 10.33
N GLU A 74 12.87 -4.49 10.51
CA GLU A 74 12.76 -5.65 9.63
C GLU A 74 11.43 -5.61 8.87
N VAL A 75 11.47 -5.95 7.59
CA VAL A 75 10.26 -6.07 6.78
C VAL A 75 9.53 -7.34 7.22
N VAL A 76 8.35 -7.17 7.80
CA VAL A 76 7.52 -8.30 8.25
C VAL A 76 6.50 -8.73 7.20
N SER A 77 6.12 -7.81 6.31
CA SER A 77 5.26 -8.13 5.18
C SER A 77 5.49 -7.14 4.05
N GLU A 78 5.15 -7.54 2.83
CA GLU A 78 5.26 -6.69 1.67
C GLU A 78 4.31 -7.15 0.58
N GLY A 79 4.01 -6.27 -0.35
CA GLY A 79 3.17 -6.62 -1.49
C GLY A 79 3.18 -5.53 -2.54
N GLU A 80 2.77 -5.91 -3.75
CA GLU A 80 2.57 -4.99 -4.84
C GLU A 80 1.07 -4.74 -4.98
N LEU A 81 0.69 -3.47 -4.99
CA LEU A 81 -0.71 -3.05 -4.93
C LEU A 81 -1.07 -2.32 -6.20
N MET A 82 -2.24 -2.62 -6.74
CA MET A 82 -2.74 -1.98 -7.94
C MET A 82 -4.03 -1.24 -7.64
N PHE A 83 -4.12 0.00 -8.13
CA PHE A 83 -5.27 0.87 -7.94
C PHE A 83 -5.78 1.38 -9.28
N SER A 84 -7.09 1.58 -9.35
CA SER A 84 -7.70 2.33 -10.43
C SER A 84 -7.93 3.75 -9.94
N LEU A 85 -7.58 4.74 -10.78
CA LEU A 85 -7.76 6.15 -10.47
C LEU A 85 -8.92 6.67 -11.33
N LEU A 86 -9.99 7.05 -10.67
CA LEU A 86 -11.23 7.44 -11.34
C LEU A 86 -11.52 8.91 -11.09
N ASP A 87 -12.10 9.57 -12.08
CA ASP A 87 -12.59 10.94 -11.92
C ASP A 87 -13.80 10.94 -11.02
N ARG A 88 -13.90 11.98 -10.21
CA ARG A 88 -15.09 12.19 -9.40
C ARG A 88 -16.28 12.65 -10.24
#